data_4bfe3293bd635b5f0017a5c2292272d2
#
_entry.id   4bfe3293bd635b5f0017a5c2292272d2
#
_cell.length_a   1.000
_cell.length_b   1.000
_cell.length_c   1.000
_cell.angle_alpha   90.00
_cell.angle_beta   90.00
_cell.angle_gamma   90.00
#
_symmetry.space_group_name_H-M   'P 1'
#
loop_
_entity.id
_entity.type
_entity.pdbx_description
1 polymer ?
#
loop_
_entity_poly.entity_id
_entity_poly.type
_entity_poly.pdbx_seq_one_letter_code
_entity_poly.pdbx_strand_id
1 'polypeptide(L)'
;MGSAIFPPGSVIFLPGDYRRGVIVSIPVTTRVGVVAHKGILADCLGPDKFPTVIHNAKAYGDQVVETTMTDYCRFGLGPVRSEGYPGQLPPEAVLERARSALTRPWKLTHNCEHFVGWAHDVPATSPQLRQRLTKAALVSAAGAGLFAAGVVVFRRRSHR
;
A
#
# COMPACT_ATOMS: atom_id res chain seq x y z
N MET A 1 1.45 28.26 5.56
CA MET A 1 2.29 27.13 6.01
C MET A 1 2.90 26.53 4.75
N GLY A 2 4.23 26.73 4.56
CA GLY A 2 4.95 26.23 3.38
C GLY A 2 4.98 24.71 3.38
N SER A 3 4.51 24.12 2.29
CA SER A 3 4.65 22.67 2.05
C SER A 3 6.13 22.38 1.85
N ALA A 4 6.77 21.71 2.79
CA ALA A 4 8.15 21.28 2.61
C ALA A 4 8.17 20.25 1.47
N ILE A 5 8.81 20.62 0.35
CA ILE A 5 9.03 19.72 -0.78
C ILE A 5 10.28 18.91 -0.42
N PHE A 6 10.11 17.65 -0.06
CA PHE A 6 11.23 16.75 0.17
C PHE A 6 11.64 16.11 -1.16
N PRO A 7 12.97 16.05 -1.46
CA PRO A 7 13.44 15.34 -2.64
C PRO A 7 13.04 13.85 -2.57
N PRO A 8 12.73 13.21 -3.72
CA PRO A 8 12.49 11.77 -3.78
C PRO A 8 13.65 11.00 -3.14
N GLY A 9 13.33 10.00 -2.32
CA GLY A 9 14.33 9.18 -1.62
C GLY A 9 14.84 9.76 -0.31
N SER A 10 14.37 10.94 0.13
CA SER A 10 14.71 11.45 1.46
C SER A 10 14.10 10.58 2.55
N VAL A 11 14.92 10.06 3.45
CA VAL A 11 14.47 9.36 4.64
C VAL A 11 14.10 10.40 5.69
N ILE A 12 12.81 10.60 5.88
CA ILE A 12 12.29 11.55 6.87
C ILE A 12 11.29 10.80 7.74
N PHE A 13 11.63 10.70 9.02
CA PHE A 13 10.73 10.20 10.03
C PHE A 13 9.89 11.34 10.60
N LEU A 14 8.58 11.22 10.54
CA LEU A 14 7.70 12.04 11.35
C LEU A 14 7.64 11.46 12.79
N PRO A 15 7.38 12.30 13.81
CA PRO A 15 7.19 11.82 15.17
C PRO A 15 6.17 10.66 15.21
N GLY A 16 6.53 9.59 15.87
CA GLY A 16 5.71 8.40 15.98
C GLY A 16 6.46 7.25 16.65
N ASP A 17 5.82 6.10 16.73
CA ASP A 17 6.42 4.89 17.25
C ASP A 17 7.16 4.13 16.14
N TYR A 18 8.49 4.11 16.20
CA TYR A 18 9.37 3.45 15.21
C TYR A 18 10.07 2.22 15.80
N ARG A 19 9.44 1.55 16.75
CA ARG A 19 9.95 0.29 17.28
C ARG A 19 9.83 -0.83 16.24
N ARG A 20 10.67 -1.85 16.37
CA ARG A 20 10.62 -3.07 15.54
C ARG A 20 9.21 -3.66 15.49
N GLY A 21 8.84 -4.16 14.37
CA GLY A 21 7.50 -4.71 14.12
C GLY A 21 6.43 -3.66 13.83
N VAL A 22 6.68 -2.36 14.02
CA VAL A 22 5.73 -1.30 13.71
C VAL A 22 5.44 -1.25 12.21
N ILE A 23 4.20 -1.02 11.84
CA ILE A 23 3.83 -0.75 10.46
C ILE A 23 4.24 0.68 10.11
N VAL A 24 4.99 0.82 9.02
CA VAL A 24 5.37 2.10 8.41
C VAL A 24 4.74 2.25 7.05
N SER A 25 4.49 3.48 6.64
CA SER A 25 3.94 3.78 5.31
C SER A 25 4.60 4.99 4.67
N ILE A 26 4.61 4.97 3.33
CA ILE A 26 4.96 6.12 2.49
C ILE A 26 3.91 6.30 1.40
N PRO A 27 3.59 7.55 1.00
CA PRO A 27 2.75 7.77 -0.17
C PRO A 27 3.54 7.46 -1.44
N VAL A 28 2.96 6.67 -2.36
CA VAL A 28 3.56 6.34 -3.66
C VAL A 28 2.56 6.59 -4.79
N THR A 29 3.06 7.03 -5.96
CA THR A 29 2.24 7.15 -7.16
C THR A 29 2.01 5.80 -7.81
N THR A 30 0.77 5.55 -8.20
CA THR A 30 0.38 4.38 -8.99
C THR A 30 -0.48 4.82 -10.18
N ARG A 31 -0.78 3.90 -11.09
CA ARG A 31 -1.69 4.17 -12.23
C ARG A 31 -3.09 4.63 -11.80
N VAL A 32 -3.48 4.38 -10.55
CA VAL A 32 -4.80 4.72 -10.00
C VAL A 32 -4.74 5.87 -8.99
N GLY A 33 -3.63 6.60 -8.95
CA GLY A 33 -3.39 7.72 -8.04
C GLY A 33 -2.40 7.41 -6.92
N VAL A 34 -2.33 8.31 -5.93
CA VAL A 34 -1.45 8.16 -4.78
C VAL A 34 -2.07 7.17 -3.79
N VAL A 35 -1.27 6.22 -3.33
CA VAL A 35 -1.64 5.21 -2.33
C VAL A 35 -0.60 5.11 -1.23
N ALA A 36 -0.98 4.67 -0.05
CA ALA A 36 -0.03 4.35 1.00
C ALA A 36 0.61 2.98 0.71
N HIS A 37 1.94 2.97 0.56
CA HIS A 37 2.72 1.75 0.49
C HIS A 37 3.19 1.39 1.89
N LYS A 38 2.84 0.19 2.37
CA LYS A 38 3.06 -0.24 3.75
C LYS A 38 4.16 -1.28 3.84
N GLY A 39 4.92 -1.22 4.94
CA GLY A 39 5.94 -2.19 5.31
C GLY A 39 6.00 -2.38 6.82
N ILE A 40 6.83 -3.30 7.28
CA ILE A 40 7.09 -3.61 8.68
C ILE A 40 8.53 -3.21 8.98
N LEU A 41 8.72 -2.39 10.01
CA LEU A 41 10.03 -1.97 10.45
C LEU A 41 10.74 -3.16 11.10
N ALA A 42 11.92 -3.54 10.59
CA ALA A 42 12.69 -4.65 11.09
C ALA A 42 13.58 -4.27 12.29
N ASP A 43 14.30 -5.25 12.80
CA ASP A 43 15.16 -5.15 13.97
C ASP A 43 16.65 -4.97 13.65
N CYS A 44 17.02 -5.05 12.36
CA CYS A 44 18.39 -4.85 11.92
C CYS A 44 18.57 -3.50 11.23
N LEU A 45 19.78 -2.93 11.38
CA LEU A 45 20.16 -1.72 10.66
C LEU A 45 20.72 -2.09 9.29
N GLY A 46 20.25 -1.39 8.28
CA GLY A 46 20.84 -1.44 6.95
C GLY A 46 22.18 -0.67 6.86
N PRO A 47 22.87 -0.75 5.73
CA PRO A 47 24.09 0.02 5.47
C PRO A 47 23.87 1.54 5.52
N ASP A 48 22.63 2.01 5.35
CA ASP A 48 22.20 3.40 5.50
C ASP A 48 22.00 3.81 6.97
N LYS A 49 22.30 2.92 7.92
CA LYS A 49 22.18 3.12 9.38
C LYS A 49 20.74 3.32 9.87
N PHE A 50 19.75 3.06 9.03
CA PHE A 50 18.35 3.01 9.42
C PHE A 50 17.88 1.56 9.54
N PRO A 51 16.81 1.28 10.32
CA PRO A 51 16.17 -0.02 10.32
C PRO A 51 15.75 -0.43 8.91
N THR A 52 15.92 -1.71 8.57
CA THR A 52 15.40 -2.24 7.31
C THR A 52 13.88 -2.33 7.35
N VAL A 53 13.26 -2.47 6.18
CA VAL A 53 11.81 -2.56 6.03
C VAL A 53 11.45 -3.82 5.25
N ILE A 54 10.59 -4.66 5.83
CA ILE A 54 10.02 -5.82 5.13
C ILE A 54 8.70 -5.38 4.50
N HIS A 55 8.60 -5.50 3.18
CA HIS A 55 7.41 -5.04 2.47
C HIS A 55 7.11 -5.89 1.23
N ASN A 56 5.85 -5.84 0.79
CA ASN A 56 5.42 -6.53 -0.41
C ASN A 56 5.17 -5.51 -1.52
N ALA A 57 6.06 -5.43 -2.49
CA ALA A 57 6.00 -4.43 -3.54
C ALA A 57 6.27 -4.98 -4.94
N LYS A 58 5.41 -4.57 -5.87
CA LYS A 58 5.55 -4.92 -7.27
C LYS A 58 6.87 -4.43 -7.88
N ALA A 59 7.33 -3.24 -7.48
CA ALA A 59 8.56 -2.65 -7.98
C ALA A 59 9.84 -3.43 -7.65
N TYR A 60 9.77 -4.39 -6.72
CA TYR A 60 10.90 -5.21 -6.25
C TYR A 60 10.76 -6.69 -6.66
N GLY A 61 10.39 -6.94 -7.92
CA GLY A 61 10.27 -8.30 -8.44
C GLY A 61 8.96 -9.01 -8.09
N ASP A 62 7.90 -8.25 -7.84
CA ASP A 62 6.57 -8.80 -7.53
C ASP A 62 6.56 -9.74 -6.30
N GLN A 63 7.32 -9.43 -5.26
CA GLN A 63 7.44 -10.30 -4.09
C GLN A 63 7.64 -9.53 -2.77
N VAL A 64 7.58 -10.26 -1.65
CA VAL A 64 7.98 -9.74 -0.35
C VAL A 64 9.50 -9.68 -0.28
N VAL A 65 10.03 -8.53 0.10
CA VAL A 65 11.47 -8.25 0.23
C VAL A 65 11.76 -7.54 1.55
N GLU A 66 12.99 -7.68 2.04
CA GLU A 66 13.55 -6.83 3.09
C GLU A 66 14.58 -5.91 2.45
N THR A 67 14.38 -4.59 2.55
CA THR A 67 15.23 -3.58 1.89
C THR A 67 15.73 -2.56 2.89
N THR A 68 16.74 -1.75 2.51
CA THR A 68 17.13 -0.57 3.28
C THR A 68 15.98 0.41 3.36
N MET A 69 15.98 1.27 4.38
CA MET A 69 15.02 2.36 4.48
C MET A 69 15.13 3.30 3.28
N THR A 70 16.33 3.56 2.81
CA THR A 70 16.58 4.39 1.63
C THR A 70 15.92 3.81 0.39
N ASP A 71 16.05 2.50 0.15
CA ASP A 71 15.40 1.85 -0.99
C ASP A 71 13.86 1.82 -0.84
N TYR A 72 13.37 1.59 0.37
CA TYR A 72 11.92 1.66 0.64
C TYR A 72 11.35 3.03 0.31
N CYS A 73 12.09 4.11 0.61
CA CYS A 73 11.69 5.48 0.33
C CYS A 73 11.89 5.92 -1.12
N ARG A 74 12.60 5.15 -1.95
CA ARG A 74 13.04 5.56 -3.32
C ARG A 74 11.90 6.10 -4.19
N PHE A 75 10.72 5.53 -4.09
CA PHE A 75 9.55 5.92 -4.87
C PHE A 75 8.51 6.71 -4.06
N GLY A 76 8.89 7.10 -2.83
CA GLY A 76 8.01 7.84 -1.95
C GLY A 76 7.85 9.30 -2.36
N LEU A 77 6.66 9.84 -2.16
CA LEU A 77 6.33 11.24 -2.40
C LEU A 77 6.37 12.08 -1.12
N GLY A 78 6.81 11.51 -0.02
CA GLY A 78 6.81 12.19 1.28
C GLY A 78 7.46 11.36 2.39
N PRO A 79 7.34 11.82 3.63
CA PRO A 79 8.00 11.21 4.77
C PRO A 79 7.43 9.83 5.11
N VAL A 80 8.26 8.99 5.71
CA VAL A 80 7.81 7.75 6.36
C VAL A 80 6.94 8.10 7.57
N ARG A 81 5.81 7.42 7.70
CA ARG A 81 4.87 7.57 8.82
C ARG A 81 4.73 6.26 9.56
N SER A 82 4.69 6.33 10.90
CA SER A 82 4.27 5.20 11.72
C SER A 82 2.75 5.04 11.63
N GLU A 83 2.29 3.83 11.34
CA GLU A 83 0.86 3.45 11.39
C GLU A 83 0.52 2.71 12.68
N GLY A 84 1.50 2.59 13.59
CA GLY A 84 1.33 1.92 14.85
C GLY A 84 1.54 0.41 14.80
N TYR A 85 1.11 -0.25 15.87
CA TYR A 85 1.25 -1.68 16.10
C TYR A 85 -0.14 -2.30 16.38
N PRO A 86 -0.86 -2.77 15.35
CA PRO A 86 -2.27 -3.14 15.49
C PRO A 86 -2.51 -4.51 16.13
N GLY A 87 -1.51 -5.40 16.11
CA GLY A 87 -1.64 -6.78 16.58
C GLY A 87 -1.34 -6.97 18.06
N GLN A 88 -1.56 -8.20 18.53
CA GLN A 88 -1.25 -8.65 19.88
C GLN A 88 0.02 -9.53 19.93
N LEU A 89 0.56 -9.91 18.78
CA LEU A 89 1.78 -10.71 18.71
C LEU A 89 2.97 -9.90 19.22
N PRO A 90 3.97 -10.52 19.89
CA PRO A 90 5.21 -9.84 20.22
C PRO A 90 5.99 -9.48 18.95
N PRO A 91 6.81 -8.41 18.96
CA PRO A 91 7.54 -7.94 17.76
C PRO A 91 8.38 -9.03 17.09
N GLU A 92 8.98 -9.92 17.85
CA GLU A 92 9.77 -11.05 17.35
C GLU A 92 8.92 -11.99 16.48
N ALA A 93 7.72 -12.34 16.93
CA ALA A 93 6.81 -13.19 16.18
C ALA A 93 6.31 -12.51 14.90
N VAL A 94 6.06 -11.19 14.94
CA VAL A 94 5.70 -10.42 13.74
C VAL A 94 6.83 -10.46 12.72
N LEU A 95 8.08 -10.24 13.15
CA LEU A 95 9.24 -10.25 12.25
C LEU A 95 9.54 -11.64 11.71
N GLU A 96 9.43 -12.68 12.52
CA GLU A 96 9.55 -14.07 12.08
C GLU A 96 8.52 -14.40 10.98
N ARG A 97 7.26 -14.08 11.20
CA ARG A 97 6.20 -14.23 10.20
C ARG A 97 6.50 -13.43 8.93
N ALA A 98 6.87 -12.16 9.08
CA ALA A 98 7.20 -11.31 7.94
C ALA A 98 8.35 -11.89 7.11
N ARG A 99 9.43 -12.36 7.75
CA ARG A 99 10.57 -12.99 7.08
C ARG A 99 10.24 -14.35 6.47
N SER A 100 9.33 -15.11 7.07
CA SER A 100 8.84 -16.37 6.46
C SER A 100 8.07 -16.16 5.16
N ALA A 101 7.67 -14.92 4.88
CA ALA A 101 7.01 -14.54 3.63
C ALA A 101 7.96 -14.00 2.56
N LEU A 102 9.27 -13.86 2.85
CA LEU A 102 10.24 -13.41 1.84
C LEU A 102 10.13 -14.28 0.58
N THR A 103 10.25 -13.63 -0.58
CA THR A 103 10.06 -14.26 -1.90
C THR A 103 8.63 -14.69 -2.26
N ARG A 104 7.65 -14.56 -1.37
CA ARG A 104 6.25 -14.79 -1.74
C ARG A 104 5.80 -13.81 -2.82
N PRO A 105 5.11 -14.29 -3.87
CA PRO A 105 4.74 -13.45 -4.99
C PRO A 105 3.69 -12.40 -4.60
N TRP A 106 3.86 -11.20 -5.15
CA TRP A 106 2.85 -10.15 -5.06
C TRP A 106 1.62 -10.50 -5.89
N LYS A 107 0.44 -10.29 -5.31
CA LYS A 107 -0.85 -10.39 -6.02
C LYS A 107 -1.76 -9.26 -5.56
N LEU A 108 -2.76 -8.92 -6.35
CA LEU A 108 -3.74 -7.88 -5.97
C LEU A 108 -4.44 -8.20 -4.63
N THR A 109 -4.70 -9.49 -4.37
CA THR A 109 -5.29 -10.01 -3.13
C THR A 109 -4.25 -10.27 -2.02
N HIS A 110 -2.96 -10.07 -2.31
CA HIS A 110 -1.85 -10.25 -1.39
C HIS A 110 -0.90 -9.05 -1.53
N ASN A 111 -1.46 -7.83 -1.49
CA ASN A 111 -0.71 -6.58 -1.56
C ASN A 111 -0.06 -6.21 -0.21
N CYS A 112 0.57 -5.04 -0.14
CA CYS A 112 1.27 -4.59 1.07
C CYS A 112 0.34 -4.49 2.30
N GLU A 113 -0.94 -4.13 2.14
CA GLU A 113 -1.89 -4.06 3.26
C GLU A 113 -2.25 -5.46 3.80
N HIS A 114 -2.47 -6.42 2.90
CA HIS A 114 -2.72 -7.81 3.28
C HIS A 114 -1.48 -8.42 3.96
N PHE A 115 -0.30 -8.12 3.44
CA PHE A 115 0.96 -8.61 4.00
C PHE A 115 1.15 -8.13 5.45
N VAL A 116 1.04 -6.82 5.71
CA VAL A 116 1.24 -6.29 7.06
C VAL A 116 0.15 -6.78 8.03
N GLY A 117 -1.11 -6.88 7.58
CA GLY A 117 -2.19 -7.45 8.38
C GLY A 117 -1.93 -8.92 8.74
N TRP A 118 -1.54 -9.74 7.77
CA TRP A 118 -1.21 -11.14 7.99
C TRP A 118 -0.02 -11.32 8.96
N ALA A 119 1.03 -10.52 8.83
CA ALA A 119 2.18 -10.61 9.72
C ALA A 119 1.81 -10.28 11.18
N HIS A 120 0.91 -9.34 11.39
CA HIS A 120 0.40 -8.95 12.71
C HIS A 120 -0.74 -9.82 13.25
N ASP A 121 -1.16 -10.83 12.51
CA ASP A 121 -2.31 -11.68 12.85
C ASP A 121 -3.62 -10.92 13.05
N VAL A 122 -3.80 -9.86 12.26
CA VAL A 122 -5.03 -9.09 12.22
C VAL A 122 -5.76 -9.33 10.90
N PRO A 123 -7.09 -9.12 10.84
CA PRO A 123 -7.85 -9.32 9.62
C PRO A 123 -7.22 -8.57 8.44
N ALA A 124 -6.95 -9.28 7.36
CA ALA A 124 -6.41 -8.73 6.14
C ALA A 124 -7.47 -7.86 5.43
N THR A 125 -7.58 -6.61 5.84
CA THR A 125 -8.46 -5.63 5.19
C THR A 125 -7.62 -4.71 4.34
N SER A 126 -8.04 -4.51 3.10
CA SER A 126 -7.45 -3.49 2.23
C SER A 126 -8.48 -2.41 1.93
N PRO A 127 -8.49 -1.31 2.70
CA PRO A 127 -9.35 -0.17 2.43
C PRO A 127 -9.15 0.37 1.01
N GLN A 128 -7.91 0.35 0.52
CA GLN A 128 -7.57 0.78 -0.83
C GLN A 128 -8.20 -0.12 -1.90
N LEU A 129 -8.18 -1.45 -1.70
CA LEU A 129 -8.82 -2.38 -2.62
C LEU A 129 -10.34 -2.20 -2.63
N ARG A 130 -10.97 -2.06 -1.45
CA ARG A 130 -12.41 -1.76 -1.36
C ARG A 130 -12.75 -0.49 -2.12
N GLN A 131 -12.01 0.59 -1.90
CA GLN A 131 -12.25 1.87 -2.57
C GLN A 131 -12.10 1.76 -4.10
N ARG A 132 -11.14 0.97 -4.60
CA ARG A 132 -10.95 0.72 -6.03
C ARG A 132 -12.13 -0.07 -6.63
N LEU A 133 -12.58 -1.11 -5.96
CA LEU A 133 -13.73 -1.92 -6.40
C LEU A 133 -15.00 -1.09 -6.44
N THR A 134 -15.24 -0.25 -5.42
CA THR A 134 -16.38 0.66 -5.40
C THR A 134 -16.34 1.66 -6.54
N LYS A 135 -15.18 2.28 -6.82
CA LYS A 135 -15.04 3.20 -7.95
C LYS A 135 -15.25 2.51 -9.29
N ALA A 136 -14.71 1.31 -9.48
CA ALA A 136 -14.90 0.54 -10.70
C ALA A 136 -16.38 0.17 -10.92
N ALA A 137 -17.08 -0.25 -9.86
CA ALA A 137 -18.51 -0.55 -9.92
C ALA A 137 -19.36 0.67 -10.28
N LEU A 138 -19.05 1.85 -9.71
CA LEU A 138 -19.73 3.10 -10.03
C LEU A 138 -19.55 3.52 -11.50
N VAL A 139 -18.34 3.41 -12.02
CA VAL A 139 -18.04 3.72 -13.43
C VAL A 139 -18.79 2.76 -14.37
N SER A 140 -18.83 1.47 -14.04
CA SER A 140 -19.56 0.46 -14.83
C SER A 140 -21.07 0.71 -14.81
N ALA A 141 -21.64 1.08 -13.67
CA ALA A 141 -23.05 1.40 -13.52
C ALA A 141 -23.43 2.67 -14.32
N ALA A 142 -22.59 3.71 -14.27
CA ALA A 142 -22.79 4.93 -15.04
C ALA A 142 -22.72 4.67 -16.56
N GLY A 143 -21.77 3.83 -17.00
CA GLY A 143 -21.65 3.41 -18.40
C GLY A 143 -22.88 2.65 -18.90
N ALA A 144 -23.38 1.69 -18.11
CA ALA A 144 -24.59 0.93 -18.45
C ALA A 144 -25.84 1.82 -18.53
N GLY A 145 -25.97 2.80 -17.64
CA GLY A 145 -27.06 3.77 -17.65
C GLY A 145 -27.08 4.64 -18.91
N LEU A 146 -25.95 5.10 -19.39
CA LEU A 146 -25.82 5.87 -20.63
C LEU A 146 -26.17 5.05 -21.88
N PHE A 147 -25.81 3.76 -21.92
CA PHE A 147 -26.18 2.85 -23.01
C PHE A 147 -27.69 2.60 -23.06
N ALA A 148 -28.32 2.38 -21.90
CA ALA A 148 -29.77 2.17 -21.83
C ALA A 148 -30.55 3.42 -22.26
N ALA A 149 -30.11 4.60 -21.85
CA ALA A 149 -30.74 5.87 -22.26
C ALA A 149 -30.54 6.14 -23.77
N GLY A 150 -29.39 5.83 -24.34
CA GLY A 150 -29.10 5.95 -25.78
C GLY A 150 -30.00 5.06 -26.64
N VAL A 151 -30.21 3.81 -26.21
CA VAL A 151 -31.09 2.85 -26.93
C VAL A 151 -32.55 3.29 -26.94
N VAL A 152 -33.03 3.88 -25.83
CA VAL A 152 -34.43 4.38 -25.75
C VAL A 152 -34.62 5.60 -26.66
N VAL A 153 -33.67 6.50 -26.79
CA VAL A 153 -33.76 7.69 -27.67
C VAL A 153 -33.70 7.27 -29.12
N PHE A 154 -32.90 6.28 -29.49
CA PHE A 154 -32.80 5.80 -30.86
C PHE A 154 -34.10 5.10 -31.34
N ARG A 155 -34.74 4.31 -30.49
CA ARG A 155 -36.02 3.65 -30.82
C ARG A 155 -37.18 4.63 -31.02
N ARG A 156 -37.19 5.79 -30.33
CA ARG A 156 -38.25 6.81 -30.52
C ARG A 156 -38.15 7.59 -31.82
N ARG A 157 -36.96 7.63 -32.44
CA ARG A 157 -36.77 8.33 -33.77
C ARG A 157 -37.10 7.50 -34.97
N SER A 158 -37.23 6.17 -34.86
CA SER A 158 -37.56 5.28 -36.01
C SER A 158 -39.07 5.08 -36.24
N HIS A 159 -39.92 5.74 -35.47
CA HIS A 159 -41.39 5.64 -35.61
C HIS A 159 -42.07 6.97 -36.00
N ARG A 160 -41.34 7.84 -36.72
CA ARG A 160 -41.94 9.05 -37.33
C ARG A 160 -41.66 9.10 -38.83
#